data_da4b57b5ad28d96c165c053285635ec3
#
_entry.id   da4b57b5ad28d96c165c053285635ec3
#
_cell.length_a   1.000
_cell.length_b   1.000
_cell.length_c   1.000
_cell.angle_alpha   90.00
_cell.angle_beta   90.00
_cell.angle_gamma   90.00
#
_symmetry.space_group_name_H-M   'P 1'
#
loop_
_entity.id
_entity.type
_entity.pdbx_description
1 polymer ?
#
loop_
_entity_poly.entity_id
_entity_poly.type
_entity_poly.pdbx_seq_one_letter_code
_entity_poly.pdbx_strand_id
1 'polypeptide(L)' 'MESGLDLKAQSVDALFALSPQSALGLFWLQAHFPVEEWDVLLNGQAVFSAECYEAIVADARAAGLGVDIPAQVRS' A
#
# COMPACT_ATOMS: atom_id res chain seq x y z
N MET A 1 -0.35 -14.19 -16.23
CA MET A 1 -0.71 -13.94 -15.85
C MET A 1 -0.70 -12.95 -15.09
N GLU A 2 -1.20 -12.45 -14.65
CA GLU A 2 -1.18 -11.53 -14.00
C GLU A 2 -0.83 -11.66 -12.77
N SER A 3 -0.19 -10.84 -12.21
CA SER A 3 0.32 -11.03 -10.91
C SER A 3 -0.73 -10.89 -9.83
N GLY A 4 -1.79 -10.23 -10.12
CA GLY A 4 -2.82 -10.02 -9.12
C GLY A 4 -2.42 -9.04 -8.05
N LEU A 5 -1.37 -8.25 -8.27
CA LEU A 5 -0.94 -7.27 -7.28
C LEU A 5 -1.64 -5.95 -7.53
N ASP A 6 -2.20 -5.39 -6.48
CA ASP A 6 -2.94 -4.15 -6.55
C ASP A 6 -2.23 -3.02 -5.81
N LEU A 7 -1.46 -3.36 -4.80
CA LEU A 7 -0.68 -2.39 -4.04
C LEU A 7 0.74 -2.88 -3.89
N LYS A 8 1.67 -1.95 -3.84
CA LYS A 8 3.07 -2.28 -3.62
C LYS A 8 3.56 -1.54 -2.39
N ALA A 9 4.24 -2.26 -1.53
CA ALA A 9 4.81 -1.68 -0.32
C ALA A 9 6.33 -1.69 -0.43
N GLN A 10 6.95 -0.63 0.06
CA GLN A 10 8.40 -0.53 0.10
C GLN A 10 8.83 -0.08 1.47
N SER A 11 9.96 -0.60 1.92
CA SER A 11 10.52 -0.20 3.19
C SER A 11 11.42 1.01 2.96
N VAL A 12 11.19 2.07 3.75
CA VAL A 12 11.98 3.29 3.64
C VAL A 12 12.41 3.64 5.06
N ASP A 13 13.63 3.29 5.41
CA ASP A 13 14.13 3.43 6.77
C ASP A 13 13.20 2.67 7.71
N ALA A 14 12.65 3.31 8.72
CA ALA A 14 11.74 2.67 9.64
C ALA A 14 10.28 2.80 9.21
N LEU A 15 10.04 3.33 8.01
CA LEU A 15 8.70 3.58 7.52
C LEU A 15 8.41 2.71 6.30
N PHE A 16 7.15 2.69 5.90
CA PHE A 16 6.73 1.91 4.73
C PHE A 16 5.95 2.81 3.80
N ALA A 17 6.28 2.74 2.52
CA ALA A 17 5.58 3.49 1.49
C ALA A 17 4.66 2.55 0.71
N LEU A 18 3.49 3.05 0.35
CA LEU A 18 2.54 2.30 -0.44
C LEU A 18 2.26 3.03 -1.75
N SER A 19 2.09 2.26 -2.81
CA SER A 19 1.70 2.83 -4.10
C SER A 19 0.74 1.87 -4.79
N PRO A 20 -0.19 2.39 -5.59
CA PRO A 20 -1.12 1.53 -6.31
C PRO A 20 -0.44 0.91 -7.53
N GLN A 21 -0.77 -0.34 -7.82
CA GLN A 21 -0.24 -1.04 -8.97
C GLN A 21 -1.33 -1.42 -9.96
N SER A 22 -2.59 -1.17 -9.62
CA SER A 22 -3.70 -1.48 -10.50
C SER A 22 -4.80 -0.46 -10.28
N ALA A 23 -5.79 -0.45 -11.17
CA ALA A 23 -6.94 0.44 -10.99
C ALA A 23 -7.69 0.11 -9.71
N LEU A 24 -7.79 -1.16 -9.38
CA LEU A 24 -8.47 -1.56 -8.16
C LEU A 24 -7.74 -1.05 -6.94
N GLY A 25 -6.41 -1.16 -6.93
CA GLY A 25 -5.61 -0.62 -5.84
C GLY A 25 -5.76 0.87 -5.72
N LEU A 26 -5.77 1.56 -6.85
CA LEU A 26 -5.94 3.00 -6.86
C LEU A 26 -7.28 3.39 -6.25
N PHE A 27 -8.36 2.75 -6.70
CA PHE A 27 -9.68 3.06 -6.19
C PHE A 27 -9.79 2.76 -4.69
N TRP A 28 -9.16 1.68 -4.25
CA TRP A 28 -9.22 1.32 -2.85
C TRP A 28 -8.52 2.37 -2.00
N LEU A 29 -7.36 2.83 -2.45
CA LEU A 29 -6.65 3.88 -1.72
C LEU A 29 -7.45 5.17 -1.68
N GLN A 30 -8.07 5.53 -2.80
CA GLN A 30 -8.88 6.74 -2.83
C GLN A 30 -10.08 6.64 -1.91
N ALA A 31 -10.66 5.45 -1.78
CA ALA A 31 -11.79 5.28 -0.90
C ALA A 31 -11.38 5.29 0.58
N HIS A 32 -10.13 4.91 0.85
CA HIS A 32 -9.66 4.80 2.22
C HIS A 32 -9.07 6.09 2.77
N PHE A 33 -8.61 6.97 1.91
CA PHE A 33 -7.91 8.17 2.33
C PHE A 33 -8.59 9.41 1.78
N PRO A 34 -8.51 10.52 2.51
CA PRO A 34 -9.14 11.76 2.02
C PRO A 34 -8.42 12.28 0.78
N VAL A 35 -9.13 13.08 0.01
CA VAL A 35 -8.61 13.57 -1.26
C VAL A 35 -7.31 14.34 -1.08
N GLU A 36 -7.10 14.96 0.07
CA GLU A 36 -5.87 15.70 0.34
C GLU A 36 -4.64 14.82 0.32
N GLU A 37 -4.83 13.50 0.52
CA GLU A 37 -3.72 12.58 0.57
C GLU A 37 -3.45 11.91 -0.78
N TRP A 38 -4.33 12.10 -1.74
CA TRP A 38 -4.26 11.33 -2.98
C TRP A 38 -2.99 11.60 -3.77
N ASP A 39 -2.54 12.86 -3.81
CA ASP A 39 -1.33 13.18 -4.57
C ASP A 39 -0.14 12.41 -4.04
N VAL A 40 0.01 12.36 -2.73
CA VAL A 40 1.14 11.66 -2.13
C VAL A 40 1.03 10.16 -2.38
N LEU A 41 -0.18 9.62 -2.26
CA LEU A 41 -0.40 8.21 -2.49
C LEU A 41 -0.12 7.82 -3.93
N LEU A 42 -0.60 8.61 -4.88
CA LEU A 42 -0.44 8.30 -6.28
C LEU A 42 1.00 8.43 -6.74
N ASN A 43 1.77 9.27 -6.09
CA ASN A 43 3.17 9.43 -6.42
C ASN A 43 4.06 8.45 -5.69
N GLY A 44 3.49 7.59 -4.88
CA GLY A 44 4.26 6.63 -4.11
C GLY A 44 5.08 7.25 -3.00
N GLN A 45 4.68 8.43 -2.56
CA GLN A 45 5.42 9.16 -1.53
C GLN A 45 4.77 9.10 -0.16
N ALA A 46 3.62 8.46 -0.05
CA ALA A 46 2.96 8.31 1.24
C ALA A 46 3.71 7.28 2.07
N VAL A 47 4.12 7.67 3.26
CA VAL A 47 4.83 6.75 4.15
C VAL A 47 4.05 6.60 5.44
N PHE A 48 4.17 5.43 6.03
CA PHE A 48 3.41 5.07 7.22
C PHE A 48 4.31 4.37 8.21
N SER A 49 4.01 4.53 9.49
CA SER A 49 4.69 3.76 10.51
C SER A 49 4.33 2.29 10.34
N ALA A 50 5.12 1.41 10.98
CA ALA A 50 4.87 -0.01 10.87
C ALA A 50 3.46 -0.38 11.33
N GLU A 51 2.98 0.25 12.40
CA GLU A 51 1.66 -0.06 12.92
C GLU A 51 0.57 0.35 11.93
N CYS A 52 0.67 1.55 11.38
CA CYS A 52 -0.31 2.00 10.40
C CYS A 52 -0.24 1.16 9.14
N TYR A 53 0.97 0.85 8.71
CA TYR A 53 1.17 0.04 7.52
C TYR A 53 0.51 -1.34 7.69
N GLU A 54 0.70 -1.98 8.82
CA GLU A 54 0.12 -3.30 9.05
C GLU A 54 -1.40 -3.25 9.03
N ALA A 55 -1.98 -2.20 9.60
CA ALA A 55 -3.43 -2.06 9.59
C ALA A 55 -3.95 -1.87 8.16
N ILE A 56 -3.25 -1.06 7.37
CA ILE A 56 -3.66 -0.82 5.99
C ILE A 56 -3.56 -2.10 5.17
N VAL A 57 -2.48 -2.84 5.34
CA VAL A 57 -2.30 -4.09 4.61
C VAL A 57 -3.38 -5.10 4.99
N ALA A 58 -3.69 -5.19 6.27
CA ALA A 58 -4.73 -6.12 6.71
C ALA A 58 -6.08 -5.74 6.10
N ASP A 59 -6.40 -4.45 6.07
CA ASP A 59 -7.65 -4.00 5.48
C ASP A 59 -7.69 -4.28 3.99
N ALA A 60 -6.57 -4.04 3.29
CA ALA A 60 -6.52 -4.28 1.86
C ALA A 60 -6.72 -5.75 1.55
N ARG A 61 -6.09 -6.63 2.31
CA ARG A 61 -6.24 -8.06 2.11
C ARG A 61 -7.66 -8.51 2.40
N ALA A 62 -8.27 -7.93 3.43
CA ALA A 62 -9.65 -8.26 3.74
C ALA A 62 -10.58 -7.83 2.61
N ALA A 63 -10.19 -6.82 1.86
CA ALA A 63 -10.97 -6.37 0.71
C ALA A 63 -10.65 -7.16 -0.55
N GLY A 64 -9.74 -8.13 -0.47
CA GLY A 64 -9.42 -8.97 -1.61
C GLY A 64 -8.32 -8.44 -2.50
N LEU A 65 -7.59 -7.42 -2.06
CA LEU A 65 -6.50 -6.88 -2.86
C LEU A 65 -5.23 -7.69 -2.65
N GLY A 66 -4.43 -7.78 -3.71
CA GLY A 66 -3.10 -8.34 -3.60
C GLY A 66 -2.11 -7.26 -3.20
N VAL A 67 -1.29 -7.53 -2.20
CA VAL A 67 -0.31 -6.57 -1.70
C VAL A 67 1.08 -7.15 -1.83
N ASP A 68 1.95 -6.43 -2.54
CA ASP A 68 3.33 -6.84 -2.71
C ASP A 68 4.12 -6.27 -1.53
N ILE A 69 4.53 -7.14 -0.63
CA ILE A 69 5.22 -6.74 0.58
C ILE A 69 6.72 -6.90 0.36
N PRO A 70 7.53 -5.94 0.80
CA PRO A 70 8.96 -6.06 0.62
C PRO A 70 9.52 -7.27 1.35
N ALA A 71 10.53 -7.88 0.76
CA ALA A 71 11.17 -9.03 1.38
C ALA A 71 11.74 -8.61 2.72
N GLN A 72 11.31 -9.29 3.76
CA GLN A 72 11.82 -8.97 5.03
C GLN A 72 12.91 -9.84 5.33
N VAL A 73 13.92 -9.29 5.75
CA VAL A 73 14.93 -10.10 6.15
C VAL A 73 14.67 -10.46 7.52
N ARG A 74 14.32 -11.26 7.86
CA ARG A 74 14.05 -11.48 9.00
C ARG A 74 14.90 -11.89 9.66
N SER A 75 15.33 -11.69 9.99
CA SER A 75 16.28 -12.03 10.62
C SER A 75 16.16 -12.60 11.41
#